data_703cdfa79d292ae99003ef2ec2fa156e
#
_entry.id   703cdfa79d292ae99003ef2ec2fa156e
#
_cell.length_a   1.000
_cell.length_b   1.000
_cell.length_c   1.000
_cell.angle_alpha   90.00
_cell.angle_beta   90.00
_cell.angle_gamma   90.00
#
_symmetry.space_group_name_H-M   'P 1'
#
loop_
_entity.id
_entity.type
_entity.pdbx_description
1 polymer ?
#
loop_
_entity_poly.entity_id
_entity_poly.type
_entity_poly.pdbx_seq_one_letter_code
_entity_poly.pdbx_strand_id
1 'polypeptide(L)'
;MVEGLSSELVQIDLTPRKPVKKPEWLKAKAPMGETFHNLKKMARELNLHTVCESAQCPNIGECWNQKSATFMMLGNLCTRRCGFCAVPKGKPEPIDFDEPRRVAYAVAQLGLAHAVITSVNRDDDNVGAARAFVSVIEEIRRQAPGCRVEVLTPDFQGNDEALRLVVAARPEILNHNIETVPRLYRVAKSGGRYERSLGFLANAKAIAAETFGARTGEGIVTRSLVTKTGIIVGMGEEMHELLGVFRDLAERKVDILTIGQYLRPSRDHLPMTRYYTPEEFAFLKHEAQGMGFRHVESGPLVRSSYHAQEQAESTGLA
;
A
#
# COMPACT_ATOMS: atom_id res chain seq x y z
N MET A 1 -33.91 -23.01 -5.22
CA MET A 1 -33.07 -23.45 -6.36
C MET A 1 -32.00 -22.37 -6.49
N VAL A 2 -30.80 -22.71 -6.09
CA VAL A 2 -29.63 -21.79 -6.19
C VAL A 2 -28.90 -22.24 -7.45
N GLU A 3 -29.11 -21.49 -8.54
CA GLU A 3 -28.39 -21.74 -9.79
C GLU A 3 -26.91 -21.48 -9.65
N GLY A 4 -26.14 -22.42 -10.14
CA GLY A 4 -24.71 -22.53 -9.96
C GLY A 4 -23.93 -21.35 -10.55
N LEU A 5 -23.09 -20.77 -9.72
CA LEU A 5 -21.93 -20.02 -10.15
C LEU A 5 -20.98 -20.99 -10.87
N SER A 6 -20.97 -20.94 -12.19
CA SER A 6 -19.97 -21.63 -13.00
C SER A 6 -18.60 -21.12 -12.57
N SER A 7 -17.79 -21.99 -12.00
CA SER A 7 -16.37 -21.74 -11.74
C SER A 7 -15.64 -21.74 -13.10
N GLU A 8 -15.71 -20.64 -13.83
CA GLU A 8 -14.83 -20.46 -14.99
C GLU A 8 -13.39 -20.45 -14.46
N LEU A 9 -12.67 -21.50 -14.82
CA LEU A 9 -11.24 -21.59 -14.58
C LEU A 9 -10.57 -20.47 -15.38
N VAL A 10 -10.05 -19.48 -14.68
CA VAL A 10 -9.23 -18.42 -15.29
C VAL A 10 -7.99 -19.08 -15.89
N GLN A 11 -7.99 -19.32 -17.19
CA GLN A 11 -6.82 -19.74 -17.93
C GLN A 11 -5.89 -18.53 -18.08
N ILE A 12 -4.86 -18.45 -17.22
CA ILE A 12 -3.76 -17.55 -17.45
C ILE A 12 -2.83 -18.23 -18.45
N ASP A 13 -2.62 -17.58 -19.58
CA ASP A 13 -1.61 -18.00 -20.56
C ASP A 13 -0.22 -17.80 -19.94
N LEU A 14 0.34 -18.88 -19.41
CA LEU A 14 1.68 -18.93 -18.83
C LEU A 14 2.77 -19.16 -19.89
N THR A 15 2.43 -19.18 -21.17
CA THR A 15 3.44 -19.32 -22.24
C THR A 15 4.50 -18.24 -22.12
N PRO A 16 5.80 -18.61 -22.19
CA PRO A 16 6.89 -17.64 -22.14
C PRO A 16 6.80 -16.69 -23.33
N ARG A 17 6.24 -15.51 -23.11
CA ARG A 17 6.26 -14.44 -24.13
C ARG A 17 7.68 -13.88 -24.23
N LYS A 18 8.11 -13.56 -25.45
CA LYS A 18 9.38 -12.85 -25.64
C LYS A 18 9.38 -11.60 -24.74
N PRO A 19 10.50 -11.30 -24.07
CA PRO A 19 10.59 -10.11 -23.22
C PRO A 19 10.17 -8.88 -24.02
N VAL A 20 9.10 -8.22 -23.60
CA VAL A 20 8.68 -6.96 -24.20
C VAL A 20 9.71 -5.91 -23.80
N LYS A 21 10.34 -5.24 -24.77
CA LYS A 21 11.30 -4.16 -24.51
C LYS A 21 10.61 -3.08 -23.65
N LYS A 22 11.26 -2.67 -22.57
CA LYS A 22 10.75 -1.58 -21.74
C LYS A 22 10.62 -0.32 -22.59
N PRO A 23 9.43 0.32 -22.59
CA PRO A 23 9.20 1.56 -23.33
C PRO A 23 9.99 2.72 -22.71
N GLU A 24 10.18 3.80 -23.49
CA GLU A 24 11.01 4.93 -23.07
C GLU A 24 10.49 5.66 -21.83
N TRP A 25 9.19 5.71 -21.65
CA TRP A 25 8.54 6.34 -20.47
C TRP A 25 8.73 5.59 -19.15
N LEU A 26 9.28 4.38 -19.17
CA LEU A 26 9.62 3.59 -17.97
C LEU A 26 11.07 3.78 -17.51
N LYS A 27 11.67 4.92 -17.79
CA LYS A 27 13.02 5.24 -17.30
C LYS A 27 12.92 5.84 -15.89
N ALA A 28 13.60 5.21 -14.93
CA ALA A 28 13.78 5.72 -13.59
C ALA A 28 15.17 6.33 -13.44
N LYS A 29 15.32 7.31 -12.55
CA LYS A 29 16.62 7.89 -12.19
C LYS A 29 17.44 6.87 -11.40
N ALA A 30 18.73 6.77 -11.69
CA ALA A 30 19.62 5.91 -10.93
C ALA A 30 19.70 6.35 -9.45
N PRO A 31 19.73 5.40 -8.49
CA PRO A 31 19.83 5.72 -7.08
C PRO A 31 21.25 6.22 -6.76
N MET A 32 21.42 7.52 -6.65
CA MET A 32 22.69 8.20 -6.34
C MET A 32 22.43 9.36 -5.38
N GLY A 33 23.46 9.75 -4.64
CA GLY A 33 23.41 10.90 -3.74
C GLY A 33 23.72 10.55 -2.28
N GLU A 34 24.13 11.54 -1.53
CA GLU A 34 24.54 11.38 -0.12
C GLU A 34 23.38 10.95 0.76
N THR A 35 22.19 11.54 0.57
CA THR A 35 20.98 11.21 1.34
C THR A 35 20.58 9.75 1.12
N PHE A 36 20.67 9.23 -0.12
CA PHE A 36 20.43 7.83 -0.42
C PHE A 36 21.39 6.89 0.35
N HIS A 37 22.69 7.20 0.33
CA HIS A 37 23.68 6.39 1.03
C HIS A 37 23.53 6.44 2.56
N ASN A 38 23.21 7.61 3.12
CA ASN A 38 22.98 7.80 4.56
C ASN A 38 21.75 7.01 5.03
N LEU A 39 20.65 7.06 4.28
CA LEU A 39 19.44 6.29 4.60
C LEU A 39 19.70 4.78 4.55
N LYS A 40 20.43 4.33 3.52
CA LYS A 40 20.80 2.92 3.38
C LYS A 40 21.69 2.43 4.52
N LYS A 41 22.65 3.25 4.95
CA LYS A 41 23.53 2.97 6.09
C LYS A 41 22.72 2.88 7.38
N MET A 42 21.87 3.88 7.66
CA MET A 42 21.00 3.92 8.83
C MET A 42 20.07 2.72 8.92
N ALA A 43 19.42 2.34 7.81
CA ALA A 43 18.55 1.17 7.77
C ALA A 43 19.29 -0.12 8.21
N ARG A 44 20.53 -0.29 7.78
CA ARG A 44 21.36 -1.44 8.18
C ARG A 44 21.80 -1.39 9.63
N GLU A 45 22.28 -0.24 10.10
CA GLU A 45 22.73 -0.05 11.49
C GLU A 45 21.61 -0.27 12.49
N LEU A 46 20.37 0.07 12.13
CA LEU A 46 19.18 -0.10 12.95
C LEU A 46 18.46 -1.44 12.69
N ASN A 47 19.01 -2.30 11.84
CA ASN A 47 18.35 -3.56 11.41
C ASN A 47 16.90 -3.33 10.94
N LEU A 48 16.71 -2.37 10.04
CA LEU A 48 15.43 -2.00 9.46
C LEU A 48 15.32 -2.46 8.01
N HIS A 49 14.11 -2.82 7.61
CA HIS A 49 13.80 -3.16 6.24
C HIS A 49 12.99 -2.03 5.58
N THR A 50 13.19 -1.86 4.27
CA THR A 50 12.38 -0.95 3.46
C THR A 50 11.71 -1.71 2.33
N VAL A 51 10.45 -1.38 2.06
CA VAL A 51 9.79 -1.93 0.87
C VAL A 51 10.46 -1.44 -0.42
N CYS A 52 11.12 -0.28 -0.36
CA CYS A 52 11.85 0.28 -1.49
C CYS A 52 12.96 -0.67 -1.99
N GLU A 53 13.71 -1.29 -1.07
CA GLU A 53 14.72 -2.30 -1.41
C GLU A 53 14.07 -3.66 -1.71
N SER A 54 13.21 -4.16 -0.82
CA SER A 54 12.60 -5.49 -0.94
C SER A 54 11.75 -5.65 -2.20
N ALA A 55 11.05 -4.60 -2.63
CA ALA A 55 10.22 -4.59 -3.84
C ALA A 55 10.99 -4.12 -5.08
N GLN A 56 12.30 -3.85 -4.99
CA GLN A 56 13.12 -3.32 -6.10
C GLN A 56 12.47 -2.09 -6.75
N CYS A 57 12.03 -1.13 -5.92
CA CYS A 57 11.26 0.02 -6.36
C CYS A 57 12.07 0.90 -7.33
N PRO A 58 11.54 1.24 -8.52
CA PRO A 58 12.24 2.07 -9.49
C PRO A 58 12.45 3.51 -9.00
N ASN A 59 11.66 3.96 -8.03
CA ASN A 59 11.69 5.34 -7.52
C ASN A 59 12.64 5.51 -6.31
N ILE A 60 13.33 4.44 -5.88
CA ILE A 60 14.14 4.47 -4.66
C ILE A 60 15.14 5.63 -4.62
N GLY A 61 15.81 5.92 -5.75
CA GLY A 61 16.78 7.01 -5.83
C GLY A 61 16.14 8.40 -5.66
N GLU A 62 14.98 8.62 -6.25
CA GLU A 62 14.25 9.87 -6.16
C GLU A 62 13.66 10.07 -4.76
N CYS A 63 12.88 9.10 -4.29
CA CYS A 63 12.23 9.18 -2.97
C CYS A 63 13.24 9.36 -1.83
N TRP A 64 14.33 8.60 -1.83
CA TRP A 64 15.31 8.68 -0.75
C TRP A 64 16.09 9.99 -0.76
N ASN A 65 16.36 10.57 -1.94
CA ASN A 65 16.94 11.90 -2.02
C ASN A 65 16.01 13.01 -1.53
N GLN A 66 14.69 12.79 -1.67
CA GLN A 66 13.63 13.65 -1.12
C GLN A 66 13.29 13.34 0.36
N LYS A 67 14.11 12.53 1.04
CA LYS A 67 13.87 12.08 2.42
C LYS A 67 12.52 11.39 2.61
N SER A 68 12.08 10.64 1.60
CA SER A 68 10.85 9.84 1.65
C SER A 68 11.20 8.36 1.57
N ALA A 69 10.84 7.58 2.58
CA ALA A 69 11.07 6.15 2.63
C ALA A 69 9.83 5.42 3.17
N THR A 70 9.61 4.20 2.69
CA THR A 70 8.58 3.31 3.21
C THR A 70 9.24 2.20 4.01
N PHE A 71 9.09 2.25 5.32
CA PHE A 71 9.61 1.22 6.22
C PHE A 71 8.71 -0.01 6.20
N MET A 72 9.34 -1.18 6.18
CA MET A 72 8.65 -2.47 6.21
C MET A 72 8.97 -3.19 7.51
N MET A 73 7.97 -3.38 8.35
CA MET A 73 8.10 -4.01 9.67
C MET A 73 7.72 -5.49 9.65
N LEU A 74 7.87 -6.10 10.83
CA LEU A 74 7.54 -7.49 11.15
C LEU A 74 8.46 -8.51 10.47
N GLY A 75 9.69 -8.07 10.20
CA GLY A 75 10.72 -8.88 9.57
C GLY A 75 10.70 -8.82 8.04
N ASN A 76 11.34 -9.77 7.40
CA ASN A 76 11.56 -9.81 5.97
C ASN A 76 10.93 -11.02 5.26
N LEU A 77 10.22 -11.90 5.99
CA LEU A 77 9.54 -13.08 5.46
C LEU A 77 8.02 -12.93 5.57
N CYS A 78 7.33 -13.04 4.43
CA CYS A 78 5.87 -12.90 4.35
C CYS A 78 5.19 -14.28 4.39
N THR A 79 4.10 -14.41 5.14
CA THR A 79 3.28 -15.63 5.17
C THR A 79 2.48 -15.84 3.89
N ARG A 80 2.26 -14.78 3.07
CA ARG A 80 1.51 -14.85 1.82
C ARG A 80 2.41 -14.92 0.59
N ARG A 81 1.86 -15.51 -0.50
CA ARG A 81 2.57 -15.76 -1.76
C ARG A 81 1.98 -14.97 -2.92
N CYS A 82 1.85 -13.64 -2.78
CA CYS A 82 1.35 -12.79 -3.87
C CYS A 82 2.22 -12.94 -5.11
N GLY A 83 1.58 -13.21 -6.26
CA GLY A 83 2.26 -13.54 -7.50
C GLY A 83 3.08 -12.38 -8.11
N PHE A 84 2.78 -11.14 -7.71
CA PHE A 84 3.48 -9.94 -8.17
C PHE A 84 4.61 -9.48 -7.24
N CYS A 85 4.67 -9.99 -6.00
CA CYS A 85 5.46 -9.40 -4.93
C CYS A 85 6.84 -10.04 -4.77
N ALA A 86 7.90 -9.23 -4.78
CA ALA A 86 9.29 -9.66 -4.64
C ALA A 86 9.71 -9.97 -3.20
N VAL A 87 8.91 -9.62 -2.19
CA VAL A 87 9.23 -9.90 -0.79
C VAL A 87 9.36 -11.41 -0.59
N PRO A 88 10.43 -11.89 0.07
CA PRO A 88 10.63 -13.31 0.36
C PRO A 88 9.47 -13.91 1.16
N LYS A 89 9.17 -15.19 0.88
CA LYS A 89 8.03 -15.91 1.46
C LYS A 89 8.52 -17.03 2.35
N GLY A 90 7.88 -17.20 3.51
CA GLY A 90 8.28 -18.25 4.44
C GLY A 90 7.58 -18.15 5.79
N LYS A 91 8.08 -18.94 6.73
CA LYS A 91 7.68 -18.84 8.13
C LYS A 91 8.49 -17.68 8.75
N PRO A 92 7.83 -16.59 9.19
CA PRO A 92 8.54 -15.48 9.80
C PRO A 92 9.07 -15.83 11.19
N GLU A 93 10.09 -15.08 11.59
CA GLU A 93 10.58 -15.09 12.98
C GLU A 93 9.54 -14.48 13.93
N PRO A 94 9.65 -14.68 15.25
CA PRO A 94 8.82 -13.98 16.24
C PRO A 94 8.80 -12.46 16.01
N ILE A 95 7.68 -11.81 16.35
CA ILE A 95 7.57 -10.36 16.22
C ILE A 95 8.56 -9.68 17.16
N ASP A 96 9.41 -8.82 16.59
CA ASP A 96 10.30 -7.94 17.34
C ASP A 96 9.56 -6.67 17.75
N PHE A 97 9.12 -6.60 18.98
CA PHE A 97 8.41 -5.44 19.52
C PHE A 97 9.32 -4.23 19.81
N ASP A 98 10.64 -4.32 19.62
CA ASP A 98 11.56 -3.17 19.66
C ASP A 98 11.75 -2.53 18.27
N GLU A 99 11.37 -3.22 17.18
CA GLU A 99 11.44 -2.69 15.82
C GLU A 99 10.67 -1.36 15.65
N PRO A 100 9.42 -1.18 16.18
CA PRO A 100 8.70 0.08 16.13
C PRO A 100 9.49 1.27 16.67
N ARG A 101 10.22 1.12 17.77
CA ARG A 101 11.05 2.16 18.37
C ARG A 101 12.21 2.55 17.45
N ARG A 102 12.85 1.56 16.81
CA ARG A 102 13.96 1.81 15.86
C ARG A 102 13.46 2.49 14.58
N VAL A 103 12.27 2.11 14.07
CA VAL A 103 11.62 2.78 12.93
C VAL A 103 11.34 4.24 13.28
N ALA A 104 10.74 4.51 14.42
CA ALA A 104 10.44 5.88 14.86
C ALA A 104 11.70 6.72 15.03
N TYR A 105 12.80 6.13 15.55
CA TYR A 105 14.09 6.79 15.62
C TYR A 105 14.60 7.17 14.21
N ALA A 106 14.52 6.27 13.24
CA ALA A 106 14.93 6.57 11.88
C ALA A 106 14.08 7.69 11.25
N VAL A 107 12.76 7.68 11.47
CA VAL A 107 11.83 8.73 11.02
C VAL A 107 12.25 10.09 11.59
N ALA A 108 12.56 10.16 12.88
CA ALA A 108 13.01 11.38 13.56
C ALA A 108 14.37 11.87 13.04
N GLN A 109 15.36 10.98 12.87
CA GLN A 109 16.67 11.33 12.35
C GLN A 109 16.64 11.85 10.91
N LEU A 110 15.74 11.30 10.08
CA LEU A 110 15.54 11.76 8.71
C LEU A 110 14.76 13.08 8.62
N GLY A 111 14.10 13.48 9.69
CA GLY A 111 13.24 14.67 9.73
C GLY A 111 12.06 14.56 8.76
N LEU A 112 11.41 13.38 8.72
CA LEU A 112 10.29 13.15 7.81
C LEU A 112 9.06 13.95 8.27
N ALA A 113 8.43 14.67 7.33
CA ALA A 113 7.12 15.29 7.55
C ALA A 113 5.96 14.29 7.38
N HIS A 114 6.22 13.20 6.64
CA HIS A 114 5.25 12.12 6.38
C HIS A 114 5.98 10.78 6.33
N ALA A 115 5.62 9.86 7.19
CA ALA A 115 6.17 8.51 7.24
C ALA A 115 5.17 7.47 6.74
N VAL A 116 5.60 6.63 5.80
CA VAL A 116 4.80 5.48 5.35
C VAL A 116 5.36 4.21 5.97
N ILE A 117 4.52 3.53 6.74
CA ILE A 117 4.87 2.30 7.43
C ILE A 117 4.05 1.14 6.86
N THR A 118 4.72 0.09 6.44
CA THR A 118 4.08 -1.14 5.98
C THR A 118 4.66 -2.36 6.69
N SER A 119 4.20 -3.54 6.36
CA SER A 119 4.70 -4.80 6.94
C SER A 119 4.64 -5.95 5.94
N VAL A 120 5.36 -7.02 6.25
CA VAL A 120 5.03 -8.34 5.71
C VAL A 120 3.70 -8.82 6.30
N ASN A 121 2.98 -9.73 5.63
CA ASN A 121 1.82 -10.38 6.24
C ASN A 121 2.25 -11.34 7.35
N ARG A 122 1.50 -11.31 8.43
CA ARG A 122 1.62 -12.17 9.60
C ARG A 122 0.28 -12.87 9.85
N ASP A 123 -0.13 -13.70 8.88
CA ASP A 123 -1.37 -14.50 9.02
C ASP A 123 -1.31 -15.52 10.17
N ASP A 124 -0.12 -15.71 10.71
CA ASP A 124 0.16 -16.48 11.93
C ASP A 124 -0.18 -15.72 13.23
N ASP A 125 -0.15 -14.36 13.21
CA ASP A 125 -0.46 -13.51 14.36
C ASP A 125 -0.98 -12.13 13.92
N ASN A 126 -2.26 -12.07 13.53
CA ASN A 126 -2.89 -10.84 13.05
C ASN A 126 -2.98 -9.75 14.14
N VAL A 127 -3.25 -10.14 15.39
CA VAL A 127 -3.38 -9.18 16.50
C VAL A 127 -2.02 -8.66 16.94
N GLY A 128 -0.98 -9.52 17.02
CA GLY A 128 0.39 -9.09 17.27
C GLY A 128 0.90 -8.13 16.19
N ALA A 129 0.60 -8.42 14.91
CA ALA A 129 0.92 -7.51 13.82
C ALA A 129 0.23 -6.15 13.98
N ALA A 130 -1.06 -6.12 14.34
CA ALA A 130 -1.79 -4.88 14.59
C ALA A 130 -1.21 -4.09 15.76
N ARG A 131 -0.82 -4.74 16.85
CA ARG A 131 -0.14 -4.12 18.00
C ARG A 131 1.20 -3.49 17.62
N ALA A 132 1.95 -4.08 16.71
CA ALA A 132 3.19 -3.49 16.20
C ALA A 132 2.91 -2.21 15.40
N PHE A 133 1.82 -2.15 14.60
CA PHE A 133 1.37 -0.90 13.97
C PHE A 133 0.96 0.15 14.99
N VAL A 134 0.24 -0.21 16.04
CA VAL A 134 -0.09 0.71 17.15
C VAL A 134 1.19 1.28 17.75
N SER A 135 2.13 0.41 18.13
CA SER A 135 3.39 0.80 18.74
C SER A 135 4.21 1.75 17.86
N VAL A 136 4.31 1.50 16.55
CA VAL A 136 5.08 2.41 15.67
C VAL A 136 4.41 3.77 15.51
N ILE A 137 3.09 3.83 15.45
CA ILE A 137 2.34 5.11 15.41
C ILE A 137 2.62 5.92 16.68
N GLU A 138 2.53 5.28 17.84
CA GLU A 138 2.78 5.92 19.14
C GLU A 138 4.25 6.39 19.27
N GLU A 139 5.20 5.54 18.88
CA GLU A 139 6.62 5.86 18.91
C GLU A 139 7.00 7.00 17.95
N ILE A 140 6.44 7.05 16.74
CA ILE A 140 6.65 8.17 15.82
C ILE A 140 6.10 9.47 16.42
N ARG A 141 4.92 9.44 16.99
CA ARG A 141 4.34 10.63 17.65
C ARG A 141 5.18 11.12 18.81
N ARG A 142 5.81 10.21 19.54
CA ARG A 142 6.69 10.54 20.66
C ARG A 142 8.03 11.13 20.19
N GLN A 143 8.64 10.55 19.14
CA GLN A 143 9.99 10.91 18.67
C GLN A 143 10.00 11.96 17.58
N ALA A 144 8.95 12.07 16.79
CA ALA A 144 8.77 13.00 15.68
C ALA A 144 7.35 13.60 15.69
N PRO A 145 6.96 14.42 16.66
CA PRO A 145 5.57 14.84 16.90
C PRO A 145 4.93 15.62 15.75
N GLY A 146 5.71 16.16 14.81
CA GLY A 146 5.20 16.83 13.60
C GLY A 146 5.03 15.90 12.39
N CYS A 147 5.41 14.62 12.50
CA CYS A 147 5.36 13.68 11.39
C CYS A 147 3.96 13.07 11.26
N ARG A 148 3.37 13.15 10.07
CA ARG A 148 2.14 12.39 9.73
C ARG A 148 2.47 10.93 9.50
N VAL A 149 1.58 10.04 9.91
CA VAL A 149 1.78 8.59 9.79
C VAL A 149 0.75 7.99 8.84
N GLU A 150 1.21 7.44 7.73
CA GLU A 150 0.44 6.56 6.86
C GLU A 150 0.81 5.11 7.17
N VAL A 151 -0.18 4.25 7.37
CA VAL A 151 0.04 2.82 7.52
C VAL A 151 -0.53 2.06 6.32
N LEU A 152 0.31 1.27 5.65
CA LEU A 152 -0.11 0.32 4.61
C LEU A 152 -0.21 -1.07 5.24
N THR A 153 -1.42 -1.46 5.61
CA THR A 153 -1.67 -2.68 6.36
C THR A 153 -2.12 -3.86 5.48
N PRO A 154 -1.90 -5.11 5.92
CA PRO A 154 -2.64 -6.25 5.39
C PRO A 154 -4.13 -6.16 5.76
N ASP A 155 -4.94 -7.08 5.21
CA ASP A 155 -6.36 -7.20 5.56
C ASP A 155 -6.59 -7.97 6.89
N PHE A 156 -5.54 -8.31 7.60
CA PHE A 156 -5.54 -9.12 8.84
C PHE A 156 -6.49 -10.34 8.77
N GLN A 157 -6.66 -10.93 7.58
CA GLN A 157 -7.62 -12.01 7.32
C GLN A 157 -9.08 -11.69 7.68
N GLY A 158 -9.41 -10.39 7.84
CA GLY A 158 -10.73 -9.92 8.27
C GLY A 158 -10.90 -9.92 9.80
N ASN A 159 -9.80 -9.96 10.56
CA ASN A 159 -9.85 -9.84 12.01
C ASN A 159 -10.25 -8.42 12.43
N ASP A 160 -11.47 -8.28 12.98
CA ASP A 160 -12.03 -7.00 13.39
C ASP A 160 -11.26 -6.37 14.56
N GLU A 161 -10.79 -7.17 15.52
CA GLU A 161 -9.97 -6.66 16.63
C GLU A 161 -8.69 -6.00 16.12
N ALA A 162 -7.99 -6.64 15.19
CA ALA A 162 -6.77 -6.10 14.60
C ALA A 162 -7.02 -4.77 13.87
N LEU A 163 -8.11 -4.67 13.10
CA LEU A 163 -8.49 -3.43 12.44
C LEU A 163 -8.84 -2.32 13.44
N ARG A 164 -9.63 -2.64 14.47
CA ARG A 164 -10.00 -1.68 15.53
C ARG A 164 -8.78 -1.15 16.27
N LEU A 165 -7.80 -1.98 16.59
CA LEU A 165 -6.55 -1.56 17.22
C LEU A 165 -5.81 -0.52 16.36
N VAL A 166 -5.62 -0.79 15.07
CA VAL A 166 -4.92 0.13 14.17
C VAL A 166 -5.68 1.44 14.00
N VAL A 167 -7.00 1.38 13.80
CA VAL A 167 -7.83 2.59 13.66
C VAL A 167 -7.81 3.42 14.94
N ALA A 168 -7.92 2.77 16.12
CA ALA A 168 -7.88 3.45 17.41
C ALA A 168 -6.55 4.19 17.67
N ALA A 169 -5.44 3.72 17.09
CA ALA A 169 -4.14 4.42 17.12
C ALA A 169 -4.11 5.70 16.26
N ARG A 170 -5.18 5.97 15.49
CA ARG A 170 -5.40 7.21 14.72
C ARG A 170 -4.30 7.55 13.70
N PRO A 171 -3.88 6.65 12.79
CA PRO A 171 -3.03 7.06 11.69
C PRO A 171 -3.73 8.16 10.88
N GLU A 172 -2.99 9.05 10.23
CA GLU A 172 -3.55 10.07 9.35
C GLU A 172 -4.14 9.43 8.09
N ILE A 173 -3.48 8.38 7.57
CA ILE A 173 -3.95 7.61 6.40
C ILE A 173 -3.87 6.11 6.73
N LEU A 174 -4.97 5.40 6.51
CA LEU A 174 -5.00 3.95 6.48
C LEU A 174 -5.08 3.47 5.03
N ASN A 175 -4.02 2.84 4.59
CA ASN A 175 -3.86 2.30 3.25
C ASN A 175 -3.98 0.77 3.27
N HIS A 176 -4.77 0.23 2.35
CA HIS A 176 -4.81 -1.20 2.04
C HIS A 176 -5.00 -1.37 0.54
N ASN A 177 -3.99 -1.90 -0.14
CA ASN A 177 -4.04 -2.03 -1.60
C ASN A 177 -5.04 -3.10 -2.04
N ILE A 178 -5.90 -2.76 -3.00
CA ILE A 178 -6.77 -3.72 -3.71
C ILE A 178 -5.94 -4.58 -4.68
N GLU A 179 -4.87 -4.04 -5.23
CA GLU A 179 -3.85 -4.62 -6.11
C GLU A 179 -4.33 -4.90 -7.54
N THR A 180 -5.48 -5.55 -7.74
CA THR A 180 -5.96 -5.97 -9.06
C THR A 180 -7.47 -6.17 -9.09
N VAL A 181 -7.99 -6.55 -10.25
CA VAL A 181 -9.43 -6.83 -10.49
C VAL A 181 -9.87 -8.18 -9.90
N PRO A 182 -11.16 -8.38 -9.59
CA PRO A 182 -11.69 -9.60 -8.95
C PRO A 182 -11.23 -10.89 -9.62
N ARG A 183 -11.31 -10.97 -10.96
CA ARG A 183 -10.95 -12.16 -11.75
C ARG A 183 -9.51 -12.61 -11.51
N LEU A 184 -8.58 -11.67 -11.32
CA LEU A 184 -7.15 -11.96 -11.13
C LEU A 184 -6.76 -12.14 -9.65
N TYR A 185 -7.68 -11.90 -8.72
CA TYR A 185 -7.34 -11.85 -7.28
C TYR A 185 -6.69 -13.12 -6.76
N ARG A 186 -7.23 -14.28 -7.17
CA ARG A 186 -6.75 -15.60 -6.72
C ARG A 186 -5.28 -15.85 -7.07
N VAL A 187 -4.85 -15.40 -8.23
CA VAL A 187 -3.48 -15.62 -8.73
C VAL A 187 -2.53 -14.50 -8.38
N ALA A 188 -3.02 -13.25 -8.33
CA ALA A 188 -2.20 -12.09 -8.03
C ALA A 188 -2.01 -11.91 -6.51
N LYS A 189 -3.08 -11.95 -5.72
CA LYS A 189 -3.06 -11.66 -4.28
C LYS A 189 -3.41 -12.92 -3.46
N SER A 190 -2.51 -13.90 -3.47
CA SER A 190 -2.69 -15.17 -2.75
C SER A 190 -3.01 -14.94 -1.26
N GLY A 191 -4.07 -15.61 -0.75
CA GLY A 191 -4.60 -15.42 0.61
C GLY A 191 -5.47 -14.18 0.79
N GLY A 192 -5.49 -13.26 -0.18
CA GLY A 192 -6.42 -12.14 -0.24
C GLY A 192 -7.80 -12.54 -0.77
N ARG A 193 -8.80 -11.72 -0.50
CA ARG A 193 -10.15 -11.80 -1.09
C ARG A 193 -10.60 -10.39 -1.44
N TYR A 194 -11.15 -10.22 -2.64
CA TYR A 194 -11.56 -8.91 -3.16
C TYR A 194 -12.56 -8.22 -2.22
N GLU A 195 -13.66 -8.90 -1.91
CA GLU A 195 -14.71 -8.38 -1.02
C GLU A 195 -14.19 -8.08 0.39
N ARG A 196 -13.26 -8.89 0.91
CA ARG A 196 -12.64 -8.63 2.20
C ARG A 196 -11.78 -7.35 2.17
N SER A 197 -11.04 -7.10 1.09
CA SER A 197 -10.25 -5.88 0.93
C SER A 197 -11.14 -4.63 0.82
N LEU A 198 -12.25 -4.72 0.09
CA LEU A 198 -13.25 -3.65 0.01
C LEU A 198 -13.91 -3.40 1.38
N GLY A 199 -14.35 -4.48 2.04
CA GLY A 199 -14.95 -4.41 3.37
C GLY A 199 -13.99 -3.85 4.41
N PHE A 200 -12.70 -4.19 4.33
CA PHE A 200 -11.67 -3.67 5.22
C PHE A 200 -11.58 -2.13 5.17
N LEU A 201 -11.55 -1.54 3.97
CA LEU A 201 -11.50 -0.09 3.79
C LEU A 201 -12.79 0.60 4.28
N ALA A 202 -13.95 0.01 3.99
CA ALA A 202 -15.25 0.53 4.46
C ALA A 202 -15.36 0.46 5.99
N ASN A 203 -14.98 -0.69 6.59
CA ASN A 203 -15.02 -0.89 8.04
C ASN A 203 -14.04 0.03 8.76
N ALA A 204 -12.87 0.33 8.20
CA ALA A 204 -11.92 1.28 8.78
C ALA A 204 -12.57 2.67 8.96
N LYS A 205 -13.32 3.14 7.95
CA LYS A 205 -14.07 4.40 8.06
C LYS A 205 -15.21 4.35 9.07
N ALA A 206 -15.96 3.25 9.10
CA ALA A 206 -17.04 3.07 10.05
C ALA A 206 -16.52 3.07 11.50
N ILE A 207 -15.46 2.29 11.78
CA ILE A 207 -14.80 2.24 13.08
C ILE A 207 -14.24 3.62 13.48
N ALA A 208 -13.63 4.34 12.53
CA ALA A 208 -13.14 5.69 12.81
C ALA A 208 -14.27 6.66 13.17
N ALA A 209 -15.41 6.59 12.47
CA ALA A 209 -16.59 7.38 12.78
C ALA A 209 -17.17 7.04 14.18
N GLU A 210 -17.20 5.76 14.55
CA GLU A 210 -17.60 5.32 15.89
C GLU A 210 -16.64 5.79 16.98
N THR A 211 -15.32 5.72 16.71
CA THR A 211 -14.27 5.96 17.71
C THR A 211 -13.94 7.46 17.88
N PHE A 212 -13.99 8.23 16.77
CA PHE A 212 -13.62 9.65 16.73
C PHE A 212 -14.84 10.55 16.49
N GLY A 213 -16.01 9.95 16.20
CA GLY A 213 -17.23 10.63 15.83
C GLY A 213 -17.83 11.43 16.96
N ALA A 214 -18.03 12.70 16.65
CA ALA A 214 -19.06 13.61 17.13
C ALA A 214 -19.28 13.71 18.65
N ARG A 215 -18.40 14.46 19.33
CA ARG A 215 -18.94 15.44 20.29
C ARG A 215 -19.10 16.78 19.55
N THR A 216 -20.26 16.97 18.95
CA THR A 216 -20.73 18.27 18.51
C THR A 216 -21.11 19.08 19.73
N GLY A 217 -20.15 19.80 20.26
CA GLY A 217 -20.30 20.77 21.33
C GLY A 217 -18.92 21.38 21.54
N GLU A 218 -18.71 22.56 20.94
CA GLU A 218 -17.49 23.36 21.04
C GLU A 218 -16.26 22.83 20.27
N GLY A 219 -16.24 23.06 18.95
CA GLY A 219 -14.99 23.34 18.23
C GLY A 219 -14.05 22.18 17.93
N ILE A 220 -14.40 20.92 18.13
CA ILE A 220 -13.57 19.79 17.72
C ILE A 220 -13.91 19.43 16.27
N VAL A 221 -13.10 19.89 15.34
CA VAL A 221 -13.06 19.37 13.96
C VAL A 221 -12.67 17.91 14.03
N THR A 222 -13.63 17.00 13.87
CA THR A 222 -13.41 15.55 13.79
C THR A 222 -12.56 15.28 12.54
N ARG A 223 -11.27 15.04 12.70
CA ARG A 223 -10.43 14.54 11.60
C ARG A 223 -10.94 13.16 11.21
N SER A 224 -11.64 13.07 10.08
CA SER A 224 -12.05 11.80 9.52
C SER A 224 -10.81 11.03 9.04
N LEU A 225 -10.75 9.72 9.32
CA LEU A 225 -9.71 8.85 8.78
C LEU A 225 -9.71 8.92 7.25
N VAL A 226 -8.56 9.23 6.66
CA VAL A 226 -8.36 9.13 5.21
C VAL A 226 -8.02 7.70 4.86
N THR A 227 -8.77 7.11 3.93
CA THR A 227 -8.52 5.77 3.42
C THR A 227 -7.87 5.85 2.04
N LYS A 228 -6.93 4.93 1.80
CA LYS A 228 -6.15 4.86 0.57
C LYS A 228 -6.06 3.44 0.05
N THR A 229 -5.98 3.31 -1.26
CA THR A 229 -5.75 2.03 -1.92
C THR A 229 -4.86 2.19 -3.15
N GLY A 230 -4.24 1.09 -3.56
CA GLY A 230 -3.45 1.02 -4.79
C GLY A 230 -3.86 -0.15 -5.66
N ILE A 231 -3.79 0.07 -6.97
CA ILE A 231 -3.94 -0.96 -7.99
C ILE A 231 -2.73 -0.96 -8.91
N ILE A 232 -2.27 -2.14 -9.29
CA ILE A 232 -1.19 -2.32 -10.28
C ILE A 232 -1.78 -2.92 -11.56
N VAL A 233 -1.45 -2.33 -12.71
CA VAL A 233 -1.96 -2.71 -14.02
C VAL A 233 -0.90 -3.36 -14.89
N GLY A 234 -1.31 -4.24 -15.80
CA GLY A 234 -0.44 -4.99 -16.70
C GLY A 234 -0.30 -6.47 -16.38
N MET A 235 -1.20 -7.02 -15.52
CA MET A 235 -1.25 -8.45 -15.20
C MET A 235 -2.30 -9.21 -16.00
N GLY A 236 -3.06 -8.54 -16.89
CA GLY A 236 -4.08 -9.14 -17.74
C GLY A 236 -5.51 -8.71 -17.45
N GLU A 237 -5.67 -7.68 -16.64
CA GLU A 237 -6.95 -7.00 -16.44
C GLU A 237 -7.38 -6.25 -17.71
N GLU A 238 -8.67 -6.05 -17.85
CA GLU A 238 -9.27 -5.27 -18.92
C GLU A 238 -9.74 -3.91 -18.40
N MET A 239 -9.87 -2.93 -19.30
CA MET A 239 -10.23 -1.56 -18.95
C MET A 239 -11.57 -1.48 -18.21
N HIS A 240 -12.59 -2.21 -18.67
CA HIS A 240 -13.91 -2.22 -18.03
C HIS A 240 -13.89 -2.82 -16.62
N GLU A 241 -13.00 -3.81 -16.37
CA GLU A 241 -12.80 -4.39 -15.03
C GLU A 241 -12.19 -3.37 -14.06
N LEU A 242 -11.20 -2.59 -14.53
CA LEU A 242 -10.60 -1.51 -13.73
C LEU A 242 -11.62 -0.46 -13.35
N LEU A 243 -12.45 -0.01 -14.31
CA LEU A 243 -13.53 0.95 -14.04
C LEU A 243 -14.59 0.37 -13.10
N GLY A 244 -14.82 -0.95 -13.12
CA GLY A 244 -15.65 -1.66 -12.15
C GLY A 244 -15.07 -1.55 -10.74
N VAL A 245 -13.77 -1.83 -10.56
CA VAL A 245 -13.08 -1.69 -9.28
C VAL A 245 -13.12 -0.25 -8.76
N PHE A 246 -12.97 0.75 -9.64
CA PHE A 246 -13.03 2.16 -9.21
C PHE A 246 -14.42 2.53 -8.68
N ARG A 247 -15.50 2.05 -9.32
CA ARG A 247 -16.87 2.22 -8.79
C ARG A 247 -17.05 1.57 -7.43
N ASP A 248 -16.62 0.31 -7.28
CA ASP A 248 -16.69 -0.41 -6.01
C ASP A 248 -15.97 0.32 -4.87
N LEU A 249 -14.82 0.94 -5.16
CA LEU A 249 -14.04 1.72 -4.20
C LEU A 249 -14.69 3.07 -3.87
N ALA A 250 -15.24 3.75 -4.88
CA ALA A 250 -15.93 5.03 -4.73
C ALA A 250 -17.21 4.89 -3.90
N GLU A 251 -18.00 3.82 -4.12
CA GLU A 251 -19.17 3.48 -3.30
C GLU A 251 -18.83 3.30 -1.82
N ARG A 252 -17.62 2.81 -1.53
CA ARG A 252 -17.10 2.64 -0.17
C ARG A 252 -16.37 3.88 0.34
N LYS A 253 -16.47 4.99 -0.40
CA LYS A 253 -15.93 6.31 -0.06
C LYS A 253 -14.41 6.27 0.23
N VAL A 254 -13.66 5.48 -0.51
CA VAL A 254 -12.19 5.50 -0.46
C VAL A 254 -11.70 6.85 -0.97
N ASP A 255 -10.79 7.49 -0.23
CA ASP A 255 -10.38 8.88 -0.51
C ASP A 255 -9.28 8.98 -1.56
N ILE A 256 -8.29 8.09 -1.51
CA ILE A 256 -7.10 8.14 -2.37
C ILE A 256 -6.96 6.84 -3.17
N LEU A 257 -6.77 6.98 -4.48
CA LEU A 257 -6.46 5.88 -5.38
C LEU A 257 -5.11 6.09 -6.05
N THR A 258 -4.24 5.07 -6.00
CA THR A 258 -2.99 5.04 -6.76
C THR A 258 -3.02 3.97 -7.84
N ILE A 259 -2.57 4.30 -9.06
CA ILE A 259 -2.58 3.40 -10.22
C ILE A 259 -1.16 3.35 -10.80
N GLY A 260 -0.50 2.18 -10.76
CA GLY A 260 0.86 2.02 -11.21
C GLY A 260 1.06 0.80 -12.13
N GLN A 261 2.11 0.83 -12.97
CA GLN A 261 2.45 -0.30 -13.83
C GLN A 261 3.04 -1.45 -13.03
N TYR A 262 2.55 -2.65 -13.24
CA TYR A 262 3.22 -3.87 -12.79
C TYR A 262 4.57 -4.03 -13.51
N LEU A 263 5.62 -4.13 -12.72
CA LEU A 263 6.97 -4.46 -13.20
C LEU A 263 7.35 -5.81 -12.63
N ARG A 264 7.44 -6.80 -13.49
CA ARG A 264 7.73 -8.19 -13.10
C ARG A 264 9.10 -8.31 -12.43
N PRO A 265 9.19 -8.73 -11.16
CA PRO A 265 10.47 -8.79 -10.44
C PRO A 265 11.42 -9.87 -10.97
N SER A 266 10.90 -11.06 -11.27
CA SER A 266 11.64 -12.18 -11.83
C SER A 266 10.76 -13.10 -12.68
N ARG A 267 11.34 -14.12 -13.30
CA ARG A 267 10.60 -15.11 -14.12
C ARG A 267 9.64 -15.97 -13.28
N ASP A 268 9.84 -16.04 -11.98
CA ASP A 268 9.00 -16.82 -11.05
C ASP A 268 7.72 -16.08 -10.63
N HIS A 269 7.62 -14.79 -10.97
CA HIS A 269 6.44 -13.97 -10.70
C HIS A 269 5.46 -13.99 -11.87
N LEU A 270 4.23 -13.51 -11.62
CA LEU A 270 3.20 -13.42 -12.66
C LEU A 270 3.74 -12.77 -13.95
N PRO A 271 3.40 -13.31 -15.11
CA PRO A 271 3.75 -12.66 -16.37
C PRO A 271 3.20 -11.25 -16.45
N MET A 272 3.99 -10.30 -16.90
CA MET A 272 3.53 -8.99 -17.31
C MET A 272 2.94 -9.13 -18.71
N THR A 273 1.67 -8.74 -18.89
CA THR A 273 0.94 -8.91 -20.15
C THR A 273 1.19 -7.78 -21.12
N ARG A 274 1.17 -6.54 -20.62
CA ARG A 274 1.44 -5.35 -21.43
C ARG A 274 1.90 -4.17 -20.58
N TYR A 275 2.48 -3.18 -21.21
CA TYR A 275 2.68 -1.85 -20.65
C TYR A 275 1.50 -0.96 -21.03
N TYR A 276 0.95 -0.26 -20.05
CA TYR A 276 -0.02 0.81 -20.28
C TYR A 276 0.72 2.07 -20.72
N THR A 277 0.13 2.82 -21.65
CA THR A 277 0.74 4.08 -22.12
C THR A 277 0.45 5.22 -21.13
N PRO A 278 1.22 6.31 -21.19
CA PRO A 278 0.92 7.51 -20.40
C PRO A 278 -0.51 8.03 -20.61
N GLU A 279 -1.04 7.92 -21.83
CA GLU A 279 -2.41 8.34 -22.19
C GLU A 279 -3.46 7.44 -21.50
N GLU A 280 -3.20 6.13 -21.42
CA GLU A 280 -4.08 5.21 -20.71
C GLU A 280 -4.06 5.48 -19.20
N PHE A 281 -2.91 5.83 -18.61
CA PHE A 281 -2.83 6.28 -17.22
C PHE A 281 -3.57 7.59 -16.99
N ALA A 282 -3.48 8.54 -17.93
CA ALA A 282 -4.23 9.79 -17.87
C ALA A 282 -5.74 9.55 -17.98
N PHE A 283 -6.18 8.65 -18.84
CA PHE A 283 -7.57 8.22 -18.94
C PHE A 283 -8.07 7.62 -17.62
N LEU A 284 -7.35 6.65 -17.06
CA LEU A 284 -7.70 6.03 -15.77
C LEU A 284 -7.78 7.07 -14.64
N LYS A 285 -6.87 8.05 -14.63
CA LYS A 285 -6.90 9.16 -13.66
C LYS A 285 -8.17 9.99 -13.80
N HIS A 286 -8.50 10.37 -15.03
CA HIS A 286 -9.69 11.18 -15.33
C HIS A 286 -10.98 10.47 -14.90
N GLU A 287 -11.15 9.19 -15.29
CA GLU A 287 -12.31 8.39 -14.92
C GLU A 287 -12.47 8.25 -13.40
N ALA A 288 -11.38 7.93 -12.69
CA ALA A 288 -11.41 7.83 -11.25
C ALA A 288 -11.75 9.17 -10.57
N GLN A 289 -11.18 10.28 -11.04
CA GLN A 289 -11.52 11.62 -10.52
C GLN A 289 -13.01 11.94 -10.70
N GLY A 290 -13.59 11.56 -11.84
CA GLY A 290 -15.03 11.69 -12.10
C GLY A 290 -15.91 10.87 -11.17
N MET A 291 -15.39 9.80 -10.54
CA MET A 291 -16.10 8.97 -9.57
C MET A 291 -16.03 9.50 -8.13
N GLY A 292 -15.31 10.61 -7.86
CA GLY A 292 -15.33 11.30 -6.59
C GLY A 292 -14.20 10.97 -5.63
N PHE A 293 -13.11 10.32 -6.07
CA PHE A 293 -11.90 10.22 -5.25
C PHE A 293 -11.33 11.61 -4.96
N ARG A 294 -10.91 11.84 -3.72
CA ARG A 294 -10.31 13.12 -3.29
C ARG A 294 -8.94 13.34 -3.94
N HIS A 295 -8.19 12.27 -4.15
CA HIS A 295 -6.93 12.28 -4.87
C HIS A 295 -6.76 11.01 -5.70
N VAL A 296 -6.25 11.18 -6.93
CA VAL A 296 -5.86 10.05 -7.80
C VAL A 296 -4.44 10.30 -8.32
N GLU A 297 -3.53 9.39 -7.96
CA GLU A 297 -2.19 9.37 -8.53
C GLU A 297 -2.08 8.22 -9.52
N SER A 298 -1.75 8.53 -10.79
CA SER A 298 -1.75 7.53 -11.87
C SER A 298 -0.57 7.74 -12.79
N GLY A 299 0.20 6.69 -13.03
CA GLY A 299 1.34 6.75 -13.93
C GLY A 299 2.22 5.51 -13.91
N PRO A 300 3.09 5.34 -14.92
CA PRO A 300 3.87 4.12 -15.08
C PRO A 300 4.79 3.79 -13.90
N LEU A 301 5.32 4.78 -13.22
CA LEU A 301 6.21 4.61 -12.07
C LEU A 301 5.51 4.81 -10.72
N VAL A 302 4.21 5.11 -10.69
CA VAL A 302 3.45 5.29 -9.46
C VAL A 302 3.48 4.01 -8.61
N ARG A 303 3.65 4.20 -7.31
CA ARG A 303 3.53 3.19 -6.26
C ARG A 303 2.67 3.76 -5.15
N SER A 304 2.11 2.93 -4.29
CA SER A 304 1.19 3.39 -3.24
C SER A 304 1.79 4.47 -2.33
N SER A 305 3.09 4.47 -2.11
CA SER A 305 3.78 5.50 -1.29
C SER A 305 4.52 6.56 -2.11
N TYR A 306 4.39 6.57 -3.44
CA TYR A 306 5.02 7.59 -4.29
C TYR A 306 4.31 8.93 -4.11
N HIS A 307 5.04 9.99 -3.76
CA HIS A 307 4.50 11.31 -3.42
C HIS A 307 3.44 11.28 -2.27
N ALA A 308 3.60 10.37 -1.30
CA ALA A 308 2.61 10.17 -0.24
C ALA A 308 2.32 11.45 0.56
N GLN A 309 3.31 12.32 0.78
CA GLN A 309 3.13 13.61 1.44
C GLN A 309 2.18 14.51 0.66
N GLU A 310 2.40 14.68 -0.65
CA GLU A 310 1.57 15.51 -1.53
C GLU A 310 0.14 14.97 -1.62
N GLN A 311 0.00 13.63 -1.67
CA GLN A 311 -1.30 12.98 -1.64
C GLN A 311 -2.06 13.27 -0.33
N ALA A 312 -1.37 13.25 0.82
CA ALA A 312 -1.95 13.60 2.12
C ALA A 312 -2.42 15.07 2.14
N GLU A 313 -1.57 15.99 1.68
CA GLU A 313 -1.89 17.43 1.62
C GLU A 313 -3.10 17.72 0.75
N SER A 314 -3.23 17.04 -0.39
CA SER A 314 -4.38 17.20 -1.31
C SER A 314 -5.72 16.77 -0.69
N THR A 315 -5.70 15.97 0.39
CA THR A 315 -6.90 15.57 1.13
C THR A 315 -7.25 16.50 2.29
N GLY A 316 -6.54 17.62 2.44
CA GLY A 316 -6.75 18.58 3.54
C GLY A 316 -6.15 18.13 4.87
N LEU A 317 -5.25 17.16 4.85
CA LEU A 317 -4.39 16.84 5.98
C LEU A 317 -3.20 17.83 5.95
N ALA A 318 -3.44 19.05 6.45
CA ALA A 318 -2.42 20.08 6.59
C ALA A 318 -1.57 19.83 7.85
#